data_d0b15d0396de9cdcbeed846a0479c686
#
_entry.id   d0b15d0396de9cdcbeed846a0479c686
#
_cell.length_a   1.000
_cell.length_b   1.000
_cell.length_c   1.000
_cell.angle_alpha   90.00
_cell.angle_beta   90.00
_cell.angle_gamma   90.00
#
_symmetry.space_group_name_H-M   'P 1'
#
loop_
_entity.id
_entity.type
_entity.pdbx_description
1 polymer ?
#
loop_
_entity_poly.entity_id
_entity_poly.type
_entity_poly.pdbx_seq_one_letter_code
_entity_poly.pdbx_strand_id
1 'polypeptide(L)'
;FTFDLQQYLTLESMKQQQQQIAQFYQQNLAATIGVFFLGYVVVTAASLPGAAVMTLIAGALFGLLWGTVIVSFASTIGATLAFLVSRFLLRDWVQSKFGDKLALINEGIEKEGEFYLFTLRLIPAFPFFLINLAMGLTPIRTIKYYVVSQVGMLAGTIVYVFAGTQLAQIDSLSGILSPGLLGAFVILGLFPLITKKIVNVFKASRLLRKYKRPKKYDYNVAVIGAGSAGLVASYIAATVKAKVALIEKHKMGGDCLNTGCVPSKALIRSAKMLSYAKRAEEFGFNKGSFEFDFDKVMDRVQSVIKKIEPHDSIERYTGLGVNVYEGEAKILDPYRISINGETITTRNIILASGASPFVPPIPGVDKINYLTSDTLWDIRELPKRLIVLGGGPIGCEMAQTFARFGSDVSQIEMAPQILIREDQEVSDLVTERFKKDGVNVLTGYKAKEFVVEGDDKVLICEFEGKDVRVPFDEVIVAVGRRANTKGFGLEELGVEISKGGTIEVDPYLQTNFPNIYVCGDAAGPYQFTHTASHQAWYATVNSLFRPFKKFRADYSVIPWCTFTDPEVARVGINEKEAQEKNISYELTEFAMDESDRALTD
;
A
#
# COMPACT_ATOMS: atom_id res chain seq x y z
N PHE A 1 47.34 6.60 30.47
CA PHE A 1 46.76 7.95 30.71
C PHE A 1 45.27 7.78 30.89
N THR A 2 44.86 7.45 32.13
CA THR A 2 43.46 7.53 32.56
C THR A 2 43.21 8.97 32.97
N PHE A 3 42.55 9.74 32.09
CA PHE A 3 41.96 11.00 32.51
C PHE A 3 40.83 10.68 33.47
N ASP A 4 40.92 11.16 34.68
CA ASP A 4 39.91 11.00 35.76
C ASP A 4 38.73 11.92 35.43
N LEU A 5 37.91 11.50 34.45
CA LEU A 5 36.76 12.21 33.95
C LEU A 5 35.67 12.42 35.02
N GLN A 6 35.71 11.64 36.11
CA GLN A 6 34.74 11.76 37.20
C GLN A 6 34.86 13.07 37.99
N GLN A 7 36.05 13.66 38.10
CA GLN A 7 36.23 14.95 38.77
C GLN A 7 35.66 16.14 37.97
N TYR A 8 35.54 16.00 36.66
CA TYR A 8 34.97 17.05 35.79
C TYR A 8 33.49 16.93 35.54
N LEU A 9 32.85 15.82 35.98
CA LEU A 9 31.43 15.55 35.81
C LEU A 9 30.59 15.76 37.06
N THR A 10 31.17 16.39 38.13
CA THR A 10 30.39 16.77 39.32
C THR A 10 29.60 18.05 39.06
N LEU A 11 28.41 18.15 39.68
CA LEU A 11 27.53 19.33 39.53
C LEU A 11 28.24 20.64 39.98
N GLU A 12 29.14 20.56 40.95
CA GLU A 12 29.95 21.68 41.45
C GLU A 12 31.01 22.11 40.40
N SER A 13 31.70 21.20 39.80
CA SER A 13 32.69 21.47 38.73
C SER A 13 31.99 22.10 37.49
N MET A 14 30.83 21.58 37.13
CA MET A 14 30.03 22.16 36.04
C MET A 14 29.56 23.58 36.37
N LYS A 15 29.15 23.87 37.60
CA LYS A 15 28.76 25.22 38.04
C LYS A 15 29.94 26.20 38.07
N GLN A 16 31.12 25.78 38.54
CA GLN A 16 32.32 26.64 38.49
C GLN A 16 32.71 26.98 37.05
N GLN A 17 32.68 26.01 36.18
CA GLN A 17 32.96 26.27 34.75
C GLN A 17 31.88 27.17 34.12
N GLN A 18 30.61 26.97 34.47
CA GLN A 18 29.53 27.83 34.00
C GLN A 18 29.70 29.29 34.48
N GLN A 19 30.09 29.51 35.73
CA GLN A 19 30.34 30.83 36.25
C GLN A 19 31.57 31.52 35.60
N GLN A 20 32.64 30.78 35.37
CA GLN A 20 33.82 31.27 34.65
C GLN A 20 33.49 31.65 33.20
N ILE A 21 32.75 30.81 32.53
CA ILE A 21 32.28 31.07 31.15
C ILE A 21 31.32 32.26 31.12
N ALA A 22 30.41 32.38 32.10
CA ALA A 22 29.51 33.53 32.20
C ALA A 22 30.24 34.87 32.48
N GLN A 23 31.29 34.85 33.31
CA GLN A 23 32.13 36.03 33.54
C GLN A 23 32.95 36.41 32.32
N PHE A 24 33.55 35.42 31.64
CA PHE A 24 34.24 35.65 30.39
C PHE A 24 33.33 36.19 29.30
N TYR A 25 32.12 35.66 29.22
CA TYR A 25 31.07 36.11 28.29
C TYR A 25 30.69 37.59 28.54
N GLN A 26 30.52 38.01 29.81
CA GLN A 26 30.20 39.42 30.11
C GLN A 26 31.34 40.38 29.78
N GLN A 27 32.58 39.92 29.93
CA GLN A 27 33.77 40.75 29.62
C GLN A 27 34.13 40.78 28.13
N ASN A 28 33.79 39.71 27.40
CA ASN A 28 34.22 39.51 25.99
C ASN A 28 33.05 39.06 25.09
N LEU A 29 31.92 39.73 25.16
CA LEU A 29 30.67 39.35 24.50
C LEU A 29 30.86 39.05 23.00
N ALA A 30 31.48 39.97 22.26
CA ALA A 30 31.67 39.81 20.82
C ALA A 30 32.60 38.63 20.45
N ALA A 31 33.66 38.42 21.23
CA ALA A 31 34.62 37.36 21.02
C ALA A 31 33.96 35.99 21.29
N THR A 32 33.18 35.85 22.37
CA THR A 32 32.47 34.61 22.74
C THR A 32 31.43 34.26 21.69
N ILE A 33 30.64 35.22 21.23
CA ILE A 33 29.66 35.01 20.15
C ILE A 33 30.39 34.58 18.87
N GLY A 34 31.48 35.23 18.51
CA GLY A 34 32.24 34.95 17.30
C GLY A 34 32.86 33.55 17.32
N VAL A 35 33.52 33.17 18.43
CA VAL A 35 34.10 31.82 18.58
C VAL A 35 33.01 30.74 18.58
N PHE A 36 31.92 30.93 19.29
CA PHE A 36 30.80 29.98 19.30
C PHE A 36 30.21 29.84 17.91
N PHE A 37 29.93 30.97 17.23
CA PHE A 37 29.35 30.99 15.89
C PHE A 37 30.26 30.24 14.88
N LEU A 38 31.54 30.54 14.85
CA LEU A 38 32.52 29.88 13.97
C LEU A 38 32.64 28.39 14.30
N GLY A 39 32.75 28.04 15.58
CA GLY A 39 32.78 26.65 16.03
C GLY A 39 31.52 25.87 15.60
N TYR A 40 30.37 26.48 15.74
CA TYR A 40 29.11 25.90 15.29
C TYR A 40 29.07 25.67 13.77
N VAL A 41 29.50 26.68 12.99
CA VAL A 41 29.61 26.59 11.52
C VAL A 41 30.56 25.45 11.13
N VAL A 42 31.74 25.34 11.77
CA VAL A 42 32.69 24.27 11.48
C VAL A 42 32.13 22.89 11.77
N VAL A 43 31.52 22.69 12.94
CA VAL A 43 30.91 21.41 13.33
C VAL A 43 29.80 20.98 12.34
N THR A 44 28.96 21.91 11.94
CA THR A 44 27.88 21.62 11.01
C THR A 44 28.36 21.47 9.57
N ALA A 45 29.35 22.25 9.12
CA ALA A 45 29.97 22.11 7.80
C ALA A 45 30.74 20.79 7.64
N ALA A 46 31.44 20.35 8.69
CA ALA A 46 32.09 19.05 8.73
C ALA A 46 31.12 17.87 8.93
N SER A 47 29.83 18.15 9.05
CA SER A 47 28.78 17.13 9.25
C SER A 47 28.99 16.25 10.50
N LEU A 48 29.60 16.82 11.54
CA LEU A 48 29.87 16.13 12.81
C LEU A 48 28.60 16.06 13.67
N PRO A 49 28.43 14.97 14.43
CA PRO A 49 27.37 14.91 15.43
C PRO A 49 27.67 15.90 16.57
N GLY A 50 26.65 16.61 17.07
CA GLY A 50 26.83 17.57 18.17
C GLY A 50 26.03 18.86 18.03
N ALA A 51 25.47 19.16 16.87
CA ALA A 51 24.71 20.38 16.61
C ALA A 51 23.56 20.59 17.62
N ALA A 52 22.88 19.53 18.03
CA ALA A 52 21.81 19.60 19.03
C ALA A 52 22.36 20.03 20.42
N VAL A 53 23.48 19.46 20.83
CA VAL A 53 24.14 19.83 22.11
C VAL A 53 24.59 21.27 22.08
N MET A 54 25.23 21.70 20.99
CA MET A 54 25.64 23.10 20.82
C MET A 54 24.44 24.05 20.83
N THR A 55 23.29 23.64 20.27
CA THR A 55 22.05 24.45 20.33
C THR A 55 21.53 24.61 21.77
N LEU A 56 21.56 23.54 22.58
CA LEU A 56 21.25 23.62 24.00
C LEU A 56 22.20 24.55 24.76
N ILE A 57 23.52 24.43 24.49
CA ILE A 57 24.56 25.30 25.07
C ILE A 57 24.31 26.76 24.69
N ALA A 58 23.93 27.03 23.44
CA ALA A 58 23.60 28.40 23.02
C ALA A 58 22.41 28.98 23.80
N GLY A 59 21.38 28.16 24.08
CA GLY A 59 20.28 28.54 24.94
C GLY A 59 20.72 28.87 26.36
N ALA A 60 21.60 28.05 26.92
CA ALA A 60 22.13 28.23 28.26
C ALA A 60 23.01 29.48 28.39
N LEU A 61 23.81 29.81 27.37
CA LEU A 61 24.77 30.93 27.41
C LEU A 61 24.17 32.26 26.96
N PHE A 62 23.40 32.26 25.87
CA PHE A 62 22.95 33.50 25.20
C PHE A 62 21.45 33.78 25.42
N GLY A 63 20.74 32.89 26.11
CA GLY A 63 19.29 32.99 26.30
C GLY A 63 18.49 32.71 25.04
N LEU A 64 17.18 32.83 25.13
CA LEU A 64 16.28 32.40 24.05
C LEU A 64 16.44 33.23 22.76
N LEU A 65 16.45 34.57 22.86
CA LEU A 65 16.46 35.44 21.69
C LEU A 65 17.80 35.38 20.93
N TRP A 66 18.89 35.72 21.61
CA TRP A 66 20.23 35.73 21.01
C TRP A 66 20.73 34.34 20.66
N GLY A 67 20.47 33.34 21.50
CA GLY A 67 20.79 31.93 21.18
C GLY A 67 20.09 31.47 19.91
N THR A 68 18.81 31.81 19.73
CA THR A 68 18.07 31.47 18.50
C THR A 68 18.67 32.16 17.28
N VAL A 69 18.98 33.46 17.35
CA VAL A 69 19.56 34.20 16.22
C VAL A 69 20.92 33.63 15.84
N ILE A 70 21.82 33.46 16.82
CA ILE A 70 23.18 32.96 16.59
C ILE A 70 23.13 31.55 15.96
N VAL A 71 22.38 30.62 16.56
CA VAL A 71 22.29 29.23 16.09
C VAL A 71 21.59 29.15 14.74
N SER A 72 20.52 29.92 14.52
CA SER A 72 19.79 29.90 13.25
C SER A 72 20.68 30.24 12.06
N PHE A 73 21.50 31.30 12.17
CA PHE A 73 22.43 31.67 11.11
C PHE A 73 23.64 30.71 11.03
N ALA A 74 24.24 30.36 12.17
CA ALA A 74 25.39 29.45 12.18
C ALA A 74 25.07 28.08 11.61
N SER A 75 23.94 27.49 12.01
CA SER A 75 23.49 26.19 11.52
C SER A 75 23.17 26.21 10.02
N THR A 76 22.55 27.27 9.52
CA THR A 76 22.21 27.37 8.10
C THR A 76 23.44 27.61 7.23
N ILE A 77 24.39 28.44 7.67
CA ILE A 77 25.66 28.64 6.97
C ILE A 77 26.46 27.34 6.94
N GLY A 78 26.61 26.67 8.08
CA GLY A 78 27.33 25.39 8.14
C GLY A 78 26.66 24.30 7.31
N ALA A 79 25.33 24.18 7.36
CA ALA A 79 24.57 23.28 6.50
C ALA A 79 24.78 23.58 5.00
N THR A 80 24.86 24.87 4.64
CA THR A 80 25.08 25.31 3.26
C THR A 80 26.51 24.96 2.81
N LEU A 81 27.51 25.12 3.68
CA LEU A 81 28.87 24.68 3.39
C LEU A 81 28.94 23.17 3.21
N ALA A 82 28.32 22.37 4.08
CA ALA A 82 28.24 20.92 3.92
C ALA A 82 27.57 20.52 2.59
N PHE A 83 26.49 21.20 2.23
CA PHE A 83 25.80 21.05 0.95
C PHE A 83 26.73 21.35 -0.25
N LEU A 84 27.53 22.42 -0.19
CA LEU A 84 28.47 22.77 -1.25
C LEU A 84 29.63 21.78 -1.32
N VAL A 85 30.17 21.34 -0.18
CA VAL A 85 31.19 20.28 -0.12
C VAL A 85 30.70 19.00 -0.74
N SER A 86 29.48 18.59 -0.41
CA SER A 86 28.85 17.40 -1.03
C SER A 86 28.70 17.57 -2.54
N ARG A 87 28.28 18.74 -3.00
CA ARG A 87 28.03 19.05 -4.42
C ARG A 87 29.31 19.00 -5.27
N PHE A 88 30.39 19.56 -4.76
CA PHE A 88 31.60 19.78 -5.55
C PHE A 88 32.76 18.83 -5.23
N LEU A 89 32.82 18.29 -4.01
CA LEU A 89 33.95 17.50 -3.56
C LEU A 89 33.61 16.02 -3.24
N LEU A 90 32.42 15.72 -2.76
CA LEU A 90 32.07 14.39 -2.21
C LEU A 90 30.97 13.67 -2.99
N ARG A 91 30.68 14.09 -4.21
CA ARG A 91 29.54 13.58 -4.99
C ARG A 91 29.56 12.06 -5.10
N ASP A 92 30.66 11.49 -5.58
CA ASP A 92 30.76 10.05 -5.84
C ASP A 92 30.73 9.22 -4.55
N TRP A 93 31.36 9.72 -3.50
CA TRP A 93 31.35 9.07 -2.20
C TRP A 93 29.95 9.06 -1.55
N VAL A 94 29.23 10.18 -1.58
CA VAL A 94 27.86 10.26 -1.05
C VAL A 94 26.93 9.35 -1.84
N GLN A 95 27.07 9.30 -3.16
CA GLN A 95 26.27 8.46 -4.03
C GLN A 95 26.50 6.96 -3.78
N SER A 96 27.77 6.54 -3.57
CA SER A 96 28.10 5.15 -3.28
C SER A 96 27.59 4.68 -1.91
N LYS A 97 27.65 5.55 -0.89
CA LYS A 97 27.32 5.18 0.49
C LYS A 97 25.83 5.30 0.84
N PHE A 98 25.08 6.18 0.16
CA PHE A 98 23.69 6.52 0.51
C PHE A 98 22.71 6.42 -0.67
N GLY A 99 23.07 5.70 -1.75
CA GLY A 99 22.33 5.66 -3.01
C GLY A 99 20.83 5.39 -2.86
N ASP A 100 20.43 4.39 -2.07
CA ASP A 100 19.02 4.04 -1.84
C ASP A 100 18.21 5.16 -1.16
N LYS A 101 18.84 5.86 -0.19
CA LYS A 101 18.22 7.00 0.49
C LYS A 101 18.15 8.24 -0.39
N LEU A 102 19.09 8.38 -1.33
CA LEU A 102 19.10 9.45 -2.33
C LEU A 102 17.97 9.31 -3.34
N ALA A 103 17.61 8.10 -3.73
CA ALA A 103 16.48 7.86 -4.64
C ALA A 103 15.18 8.44 -4.07
N LEU A 104 14.90 8.20 -2.78
CA LEU A 104 13.72 8.75 -2.08
C LEU A 104 13.75 10.28 -2.01
N ILE A 105 14.92 10.88 -1.80
CA ILE A 105 15.07 12.33 -1.71
C ILE A 105 14.89 12.98 -3.08
N ASN A 106 15.46 12.39 -4.13
CA ASN A 106 15.29 12.88 -5.50
C ASN A 106 13.83 12.81 -5.95
N GLU A 107 13.16 11.70 -5.70
CA GLU A 107 11.72 11.54 -5.98
C GLU A 107 10.88 12.60 -5.24
N GLY A 108 11.20 12.89 -3.98
CA GLY A 108 10.54 13.94 -3.21
C GLY A 108 10.79 15.35 -3.78
N ILE A 109 12.00 15.64 -4.24
CA ILE A 109 12.33 16.93 -4.87
C ILE A 109 11.64 17.08 -6.23
N GLU A 110 11.56 16.02 -7.04
CA GLU A 110 10.87 16.05 -8.32
C GLU A 110 9.36 16.30 -8.14
N LYS A 111 8.74 15.66 -7.15
CA LYS A 111 7.31 15.80 -6.86
C LYS A 111 6.93 17.11 -6.19
N GLU A 112 7.68 17.55 -5.18
CA GLU A 112 7.30 18.66 -4.29
C GLU A 112 8.22 19.89 -4.39
N GLY A 113 9.36 19.75 -5.07
CA GLY A 113 10.33 20.84 -5.22
C GLY A 113 10.92 21.31 -3.88
N GLU A 114 11.01 22.62 -3.72
CA GLU A 114 11.59 23.27 -2.53
C GLU A 114 10.81 23.00 -1.25
N PHE A 115 9.50 22.71 -1.38
CA PHE A 115 8.65 22.38 -0.24
C PHE A 115 9.03 21.03 0.40
N TYR A 116 9.61 20.12 -0.36
CA TYR A 116 10.13 18.89 0.18
C TYR A 116 11.30 19.13 1.15
N LEU A 117 12.27 19.99 0.76
CA LEU A 117 13.35 20.39 1.66
C LEU A 117 12.79 21.06 2.93
N PHE A 118 11.83 21.98 2.79
CA PHE A 118 11.18 22.62 3.95
C PHE A 118 10.58 21.56 4.89
N THR A 119 9.89 20.56 4.34
CA THR A 119 9.31 19.45 5.11
C THR A 119 10.39 18.63 5.84
N LEU A 120 11.49 18.30 5.17
CA LEU A 120 12.61 17.57 5.78
C LEU A 120 13.32 18.36 6.89
N ARG A 121 13.35 19.70 6.79
CA ARG A 121 13.91 20.58 7.84
C ARG A 121 12.98 20.70 9.04
N LEU A 122 11.69 20.72 8.81
CA LEU A 122 10.70 20.90 9.86
C LEU A 122 10.42 19.60 10.61
N ILE A 123 10.47 18.46 9.92
CA ILE A 123 10.23 17.12 10.49
C ILE A 123 11.57 16.38 10.55
N PRO A 124 12.13 16.09 11.74
CA PRO A 124 13.41 15.40 11.87
C PRO A 124 13.29 13.89 11.58
N ALA A 125 12.88 13.55 10.34
CA ALA A 125 12.77 12.16 9.89
C ALA A 125 14.14 11.57 9.48
N PHE A 126 15.09 12.44 9.12
CA PHE A 126 16.43 12.07 8.72
C PHE A 126 17.47 12.81 9.56
N PRO A 127 18.65 12.21 9.79
CA PRO A 127 19.75 12.92 10.44
C PRO A 127 20.11 14.22 9.70
N PHE A 128 20.36 15.28 10.46
CA PHE A 128 20.63 16.62 9.94
C PHE A 128 21.75 16.65 8.87
N PHE A 129 22.86 15.94 9.15
CA PHE A 129 23.99 15.87 8.24
C PHE A 129 23.63 15.16 6.91
N LEU A 130 22.77 14.13 6.97
CA LEU A 130 22.36 13.39 5.78
C LEU A 130 21.57 14.28 4.82
N ILE A 131 20.67 15.12 5.34
CA ILE A 131 19.92 16.07 4.51
C ILE A 131 20.89 17.06 3.83
N ASN A 132 21.90 17.56 4.54
CA ASN A 132 22.88 18.49 3.96
C ASN A 132 23.64 17.86 2.79
N LEU A 133 24.15 16.64 2.99
CA LEU A 133 24.91 15.92 1.98
C LEU A 133 24.04 15.50 0.79
N ALA A 134 22.87 14.93 1.06
CA ALA A 134 21.96 14.45 0.02
C ALA A 134 21.43 15.57 -0.87
N MET A 135 21.07 16.72 -0.28
CA MET A 135 20.62 17.89 -1.04
C MET A 135 21.71 18.48 -1.95
N GLY A 136 22.98 18.29 -1.63
CA GLY A 136 24.09 18.65 -2.50
C GLY A 136 24.06 17.97 -3.86
N LEU A 137 23.49 16.77 -3.94
CA LEU A 137 23.37 15.98 -5.18
C LEU A 137 22.10 16.28 -5.99
N THR A 138 21.20 17.10 -5.44
CA THR A 138 19.95 17.50 -6.11
C THR A 138 20.14 18.76 -6.97
N PRO A 139 19.27 19.06 -7.95
CA PRO A 139 19.37 20.26 -8.77
C PRO A 139 18.98 21.56 -8.05
N ILE A 140 18.71 21.54 -6.74
CA ILE A 140 18.29 22.73 -5.98
C ILE A 140 19.37 23.84 -5.98
N ARG A 141 18.99 25.08 -6.24
CA ARG A 141 19.92 26.22 -6.23
C ARG A 141 20.36 26.54 -4.80
N THR A 142 21.65 26.89 -4.61
CA THR A 142 22.24 27.17 -3.28
C THR A 142 21.46 28.22 -2.48
N ILE A 143 21.04 29.33 -3.11
CA ILE A 143 20.25 30.37 -2.45
C ILE A 143 18.91 29.82 -1.95
N LYS A 144 18.24 29.01 -2.77
CA LYS A 144 16.96 28.38 -2.38
C LYS A 144 17.16 27.40 -1.23
N TYR A 145 18.23 26.59 -1.28
CA TYR A 145 18.59 25.71 -0.18
C TYR A 145 18.83 26.50 1.12
N TYR A 146 19.58 27.60 1.06
CA TYR A 146 19.84 28.45 2.21
C TYR A 146 18.55 29.02 2.81
N VAL A 147 17.74 29.72 2.01
CA VAL A 147 16.51 30.38 2.49
C VAL A 147 15.51 29.37 3.06
N VAL A 148 15.28 28.26 2.34
CA VAL A 148 14.35 27.21 2.79
C VAL A 148 14.85 26.54 4.06
N SER A 149 16.17 26.29 4.19
CA SER A 149 16.76 25.72 5.40
C SER A 149 16.67 26.71 6.57
N GLN A 150 16.93 27.99 6.35
CA GLN A 150 16.84 29.05 7.37
C GLN A 150 15.44 29.07 8.00
N VAL A 151 14.38 29.10 7.17
CA VAL A 151 13.01 29.14 7.64
C VAL A 151 12.56 27.80 8.22
N GLY A 152 12.93 26.69 7.55
CA GLY A 152 12.51 25.36 7.95
C GLY A 152 13.10 24.87 9.27
N MET A 153 14.34 25.29 9.60
CA MET A 153 14.99 24.91 10.85
C MET A 153 14.62 25.83 12.03
N LEU A 154 14.08 27.02 11.78
CA LEU A 154 13.86 28.05 12.81
C LEU A 154 13.00 27.54 13.98
N ALA A 155 11.90 26.87 13.68
CA ALA A 155 10.99 26.34 14.72
C ALA A 155 11.70 25.31 15.62
N GLY A 156 12.46 24.38 15.03
CA GLY A 156 13.28 23.43 15.79
C GLY A 156 14.36 24.14 16.61
N THR A 157 15.05 25.11 16.03
CA THR A 157 16.06 25.91 16.73
C THR A 157 15.49 26.58 17.98
N ILE A 158 14.31 27.23 17.87
CA ILE A 158 13.64 27.87 19.02
C ILE A 158 13.37 26.85 20.13
N VAL A 159 12.85 25.68 19.80
CA VAL A 159 12.52 24.63 20.78
C VAL A 159 13.77 24.11 21.49
N TYR A 160 14.86 23.83 20.76
CA TYR A 160 16.11 23.38 21.36
C TYR A 160 16.80 24.47 22.19
N VAL A 161 16.83 25.71 21.71
CA VAL A 161 17.38 26.86 22.46
C VAL A 161 16.57 27.07 23.74
N PHE A 162 15.23 27.02 23.66
CA PHE A 162 14.36 27.09 24.85
C PHE A 162 14.66 26.00 25.86
N ALA A 163 14.82 24.75 25.43
CA ALA A 163 15.22 23.67 26.31
C ALA A 163 16.59 23.93 26.96
N GLY A 164 17.54 24.51 26.21
CA GLY A 164 18.84 24.93 26.73
C GLY A 164 18.74 26.01 27.81
N THR A 165 17.83 27.00 27.66
CA THR A 165 17.60 28.01 28.70
C THR A 165 17.07 27.40 30.01
N GLN A 166 16.21 26.38 29.91
CA GLN A 166 15.67 25.69 31.08
C GLN A 166 16.73 24.80 31.78
N LEU A 167 17.60 24.17 30.99
CA LEU A 167 18.74 23.40 31.52
C LEU A 167 19.70 24.28 32.33
N ALA A 168 19.94 25.52 31.91
CA ALA A 168 20.81 26.46 32.60
C ALA A 168 20.27 26.91 33.99
N GLN A 169 18.97 26.73 34.24
CA GLN A 169 18.32 27.11 35.49
C GLN A 169 18.32 26.01 36.54
N ILE A 170 18.96 24.87 36.27
CA ILE A 170 19.04 23.74 37.21
C ILE A 170 20.07 24.06 38.31
N ASP A 171 19.57 24.40 39.51
CA ASP A 171 20.40 24.72 40.66
C ASP A 171 20.61 23.53 41.62
N SER A 172 19.82 22.47 41.51
CA SER A 172 19.88 21.27 42.33
C SER A 172 19.30 20.06 41.59
N LEU A 173 19.56 18.85 42.12
CA LEU A 173 18.96 17.61 41.58
C LEU A 173 17.42 17.66 41.56
N SER A 174 16.80 18.39 42.49
CA SER A 174 15.35 18.62 42.48
C SER A 174 14.89 19.54 41.39
N GLY A 175 15.75 20.40 40.87
CA GLY A 175 15.49 21.29 39.72
C GLY A 175 15.23 20.55 38.40
N ILE A 176 15.65 19.28 38.30
CA ILE A 176 15.36 18.39 37.16
C ILE A 176 13.85 18.16 36.98
N LEU A 177 13.09 18.23 38.11
CA LEU A 177 11.62 18.09 38.08
C LEU A 177 10.89 19.44 37.99
N SER A 178 11.60 20.53 37.67
CA SER A 178 10.96 21.85 37.51
C SER A 178 9.92 21.81 36.37
N PRO A 179 8.75 22.48 36.56
CA PRO A 179 7.72 22.53 35.51
C PRO A 179 8.22 23.11 34.17
N GLY A 180 9.17 24.04 34.23
CA GLY A 180 9.79 24.63 33.04
C GLY A 180 10.60 23.61 32.23
N LEU A 181 11.44 22.81 32.91
CA LEU A 181 12.26 21.81 32.26
C LEU A 181 11.42 20.65 31.73
N LEU A 182 10.47 20.14 32.53
CA LEU A 182 9.53 19.11 32.10
C LEU A 182 8.72 19.59 30.89
N GLY A 183 8.23 20.83 30.90
CA GLY A 183 7.53 21.45 29.78
C GLY A 183 8.40 21.55 28.52
N ALA A 184 9.67 21.94 28.68
CA ALA A 184 10.61 22.00 27.55
C ALA A 184 10.86 20.62 26.93
N PHE A 185 11.06 19.57 27.72
CA PHE A 185 11.22 18.21 27.22
C PHE A 185 9.95 17.66 26.57
N VAL A 186 8.77 17.94 27.12
CA VAL A 186 7.48 17.59 26.51
C VAL A 186 7.32 18.28 25.15
N ILE A 187 7.62 19.58 25.04
CA ILE A 187 7.59 20.31 23.77
C ILE A 187 8.60 19.71 22.78
N LEU A 188 9.83 19.44 23.23
CA LEU A 188 10.86 18.86 22.39
C LEU A 188 10.45 17.47 21.85
N GLY A 189 9.88 16.63 22.70
CA GLY A 189 9.39 15.28 22.32
C GLY A 189 8.16 15.33 21.40
N LEU A 190 7.24 16.26 21.60
CA LEU A 190 6.03 16.42 20.80
C LEU A 190 6.27 17.21 19.50
N PHE A 191 7.35 17.97 19.42
CA PHE A 191 7.65 18.84 18.27
C PHE A 191 7.58 18.12 16.92
N PRO A 192 8.21 16.94 16.71
CA PRO A 192 8.11 16.22 15.44
C PRO A 192 6.69 15.81 15.09
N LEU A 193 5.88 15.43 16.08
CA LEU A 193 4.48 15.02 15.87
C LEU A 193 3.59 16.22 15.49
N ILE A 194 3.77 17.34 16.16
CA ILE A 194 3.04 18.59 15.90
C ILE A 194 3.38 19.10 14.50
N THR A 195 4.66 19.16 14.16
CA THR A 195 5.12 19.66 12.86
C THR A 195 4.67 18.76 11.71
N LYS A 196 4.71 17.43 11.88
CA LYS A 196 4.16 16.47 10.91
C LYS A 196 2.67 16.73 10.66
N LYS A 197 1.90 16.96 11.73
CA LYS A 197 0.46 17.26 11.61
C LYS A 197 0.22 18.57 10.87
N ILE A 198 0.98 19.63 11.20
CA ILE A 198 0.90 20.94 10.54
C ILE A 198 1.22 20.82 9.05
N VAL A 199 2.33 20.18 8.69
CA VAL A 199 2.73 19.98 7.29
C VAL A 199 1.65 19.23 6.51
N ASN A 200 1.09 18.15 7.06
CA ASN A 200 0.03 17.39 6.40
C ASN A 200 -1.23 18.24 6.18
N VAL A 201 -1.61 19.11 7.13
CA VAL A 201 -2.73 20.05 6.97
C VAL A 201 -2.43 21.06 5.86
N PHE A 202 -1.21 21.60 5.80
CA PHE A 202 -0.80 22.53 4.74
C PHE A 202 -0.80 21.89 3.36
N LYS A 203 -0.26 20.64 3.23
CA LYS A 203 -0.29 19.89 1.98
C LYS A 203 -1.74 19.67 1.51
N ALA A 204 -2.59 19.17 2.39
CA ALA A 204 -4.01 18.96 2.11
C ALA A 204 -4.73 20.26 1.71
N SER A 205 -4.48 21.36 2.44
CA SER A 205 -5.06 22.67 2.14
C SER A 205 -4.59 23.20 0.78
N ARG A 206 -3.30 23.05 0.45
CA ARG A 206 -2.75 23.47 -0.85
C ARG A 206 -3.38 22.75 -2.02
N LEU A 207 -3.59 21.43 -1.91
CA LEU A 207 -4.26 20.62 -2.94
C LEU A 207 -5.71 21.08 -3.15
N LEU A 208 -6.46 21.24 -2.05
CA LEU A 208 -7.88 21.61 -2.12
C LEU A 208 -8.13 23.06 -2.47
N ARG A 209 -7.16 23.97 -2.26
CA ARG A 209 -7.31 25.41 -2.53
C ARG A 209 -7.63 25.76 -3.99
N LYS A 210 -7.26 24.88 -4.90
CA LYS A 210 -7.52 25.03 -6.35
C LYS A 210 -9.00 24.85 -6.69
N TYR A 211 -9.79 24.20 -5.81
CA TYR A 211 -11.16 23.80 -6.08
C TYR A 211 -12.15 24.57 -5.20
N LYS A 212 -13.23 25.06 -5.82
CA LYS A 212 -14.27 25.79 -5.11
C LYS A 212 -15.15 24.83 -4.31
N ARG A 213 -15.06 24.91 -3.00
CA ARG A 213 -15.86 24.09 -2.08
C ARG A 213 -17.34 24.46 -2.16
N PRO A 214 -18.27 23.51 -2.34
CA PRO A 214 -19.71 23.75 -2.28
C PRO A 214 -20.13 24.28 -0.90
N LYS A 215 -21.11 25.19 -0.87
CA LYS A 215 -21.70 25.67 0.39
C LYS A 215 -22.54 24.61 1.08
N LYS A 216 -23.21 23.75 0.29
CA LYS A 216 -24.03 22.63 0.72
C LYS A 216 -23.70 21.44 -0.18
N TYR A 217 -23.71 20.24 0.36
CA TYR A 217 -23.49 19.01 -0.36
C TYR A 217 -24.79 18.23 -0.48
N ASP A 218 -25.00 17.57 -1.62
CA ASP A 218 -26.11 16.64 -1.84
C ASP A 218 -25.90 15.39 -0.99
N TYR A 219 -24.63 14.91 -0.92
CA TYR A 219 -24.24 13.69 -0.22
C TYR A 219 -23.11 13.90 0.80
N ASN A 220 -23.13 13.09 1.86
CA ASN A 220 -22.02 13.00 2.80
C ASN A 220 -20.88 12.16 2.20
N VAL A 221 -21.23 11.12 1.44
CA VAL A 221 -20.32 10.20 0.78
C VAL A 221 -20.89 9.81 -0.58
N ALA A 222 -20.07 9.85 -1.61
CA ALA A 222 -20.32 9.21 -2.88
C ALA A 222 -19.35 8.03 -3.05
N VAL A 223 -19.89 6.86 -3.36
CA VAL A 223 -19.17 5.61 -3.55
C VAL A 223 -19.19 5.26 -5.04
N ILE A 224 -18.02 5.07 -5.63
CA ILE A 224 -17.86 4.71 -7.05
C ILE A 224 -17.50 3.24 -7.17
N GLY A 225 -18.42 2.46 -7.73
CA GLY A 225 -18.38 1.00 -7.86
C GLY A 225 -19.25 0.30 -6.83
N ALA A 226 -20.11 -0.63 -7.26
CA ALA A 226 -21.02 -1.42 -6.43
C ALA A 226 -20.60 -2.90 -6.34
N GLY A 227 -19.30 -3.17 -6.33
CA GLY A 227 -18.75 -4.45 -5.92
C GLY A 227 -18.72 -4.59 -4.40
N SER A 228 -18.11 -5.66 -3.88
CA SER A 228 -18.08 -6.00 -2.45
C SER A 228 -17.65 -4.83 -1.55
N ALA A 229 -16.63 -4.06 -1.96
CA ALA A 229 -16.18 -2.89 -1.22
C ALA A 229 -17.23 -1.77 -1.20
N GLY A 230 -17.78 -1.42 -2.36
CA GLY A 230 -18.73 -0.31 -2.49
C GLY A 230 -20.07 -0.58 -1.83
N LEU A 231 -20.57 -1.81 -1.92
CA LEU A 231 -21.79 -2.26 -1.24
C LEU A 231 -21.64 -2.13 0.27
N VAL A 232 -20.54 -2.65 0.84
CA VAL A 232 -20.28 -2.57 2.29
C VAL A 232 -20.07 -1.11 2.74
N ALA A 233 -19.33 -0.31 1.97
CA ALA A 233 -19.13 1.12 2.27
C ALA A 233 -20.47 1.87 2.32
N SER A 234 -21.33 1.65 1.32
CA SER A 234 -22.64 2.29 1.23
C SER A 234 -23.58 1.85 2.35
N TYR A 235 -23.62 0.55 2.65
CA TYR A 235 -24.39 -0.01 3.75
C TYR A 235 -24.00 0.61 5.09
N ILE A 236 -22.71 0.65 5.41
CA ILE A 236 -22.20 1.20 6.67
C ILE A 236 -22.54 2.70 6.78
N ALA A 237 -22.33 3.47 5.71
CA ALA A 237 -22.64 4.89 5.71
C ALA A 237 -24.15 5.15 5.88
N ALA A 238 -25.00 4.36 5.22
CA ALA A 238 -26.45 4.47 5.37
C ALA A 238 -26.92 4.09 6.79
N THR A 239 -26.31 3.09 7.42
CA THR A 239 -26.62 2.67 8.80
C THR A 239 -26.43 3.80 9.80
N VAL A 240 -25.42 4.65 9.62
CA VAL A 240 -25.20 5.85 10.46
C VAL A 240 -25.98 7.07 9.96
N LYS A 241 -26.98 6.88 9.08
CA LYS A 241 -27.86 7.93 8.54
C LYS A 241 -27.12 8.99 7.72
N ALA A 242 -25.98 8.68 7.15
CA ALA A 242 -25.34 9.55 6.16
C ALA A 242 -26.13 9.51 4.84
N LYS A 243 -26.17 10.64 4.12
CA LYS A 243 -26.66 10.66 2.74
C LYS A 243 -25.62 10.06 1.82
N VAL A 244 -25.95 8.96 1.15
CA VAL A 244 -25.02 8.17 0.33
C VAL A 244 -25.49 8.14 -1.12
N ALA A 245 -24.58 8.42 -2.06
CA ALA A 245 -24.72 8.07 -3.47
C ALA A 245 -23.86 6.85 -3.75
N LEU A 246 -24.41 5.80 -4.35
CA LEU A 246 -23.69 4.65 -4.88
C LEU A 246 -23.81 4.67 -6.40
N ILE A 247 -22.67 4.63 -7.10
CA ILE A 247 -22.64 4.77 -8.56
C ILE A 247 -22.05 3.49 -9.15
N GLU A 248 -22.79 2.82 -10.03
CA GLU A 248 -22.37 1.60 -10.70
C GLU A 248 -22.57 1.73 -12.21
N LYS A 249 -21.54 1.37 -12.98
CA LYS A 249 -21.57 1.47 -14.44
C LYS A 249 -22.03 0.21 -15.17
N HIS A 250 -21.97 -0.95 -14.49
CA HIS A 250 -22.29 -2.26 -15.07
C HIS A 250 -23.39 -2.97 -14.28
N LYS A 251 -22.98 -3.83 -13.33
CA LYS A 251 -23.88 -4.67 -12.55
C LYS A 251 -23.58 -4.55 -11.06
N MET A 252 -24.62 -4.42 -10.28
CA MET A 252 -24.55 -4.53 -8.82
C MET A 252 -23.93 -5.87 -8.40
N GLY A 253 -23.24 -5.91 -7.24
CA GLY A 253 -22.53 -7.10 -6.74
C GLY A 253 -21.09 -7.24 -7.25
N GLY A 254 -20.75 -6.55 -8.34
CA GLY A 254 -19.41 -6.57 -8.95
C GLY A 254 -18.93 -7.97 -9.29
N ASP A 255 -17.59 -8.17 -9.25
CA ASP A 255 -16.98 -9.44 -9.66
C ASP A 255 -17.39 -10.61 -8.78
N CYS A 256 -17.51 -10.43 -7.48
CA CYS A 256 -17.84 -11.54 -6.57
C CYS A 256 -19.15 -12.25 -6.96
N LEU A 257 -20.21 -11.47 -7.21
CA LEU A 257 -21.51 -12.02 -7.60
C LEU A 257 -21.52 -12.50 -9.05
N ASN A 258 -20.99 -11.68 -9.98
CA ASN A 258 -21.26 -11.86 -11.41
C ASN A 258 -20.20 -12.70 -12.13
N THR A 259 -18.93 -12.56 -11.77
CA THR A 259 -17.81 -13.12 -12.53
C THR A 259 -16.71 -13.77 -11.69
N GLY A 260 -16.88 -13.85 -10.36
CA GLY A 260 -15.83 -14.34 -9.45
C GLY A 260 -16.32 -15.47 -8.54
N CYS A 261 -16.50 -15.15 -7.26
CA CYS A 261 -16.72 -16.14 -6.20
C CYS A 261 -17.96 -17.00 -6.42
N VAL A 262 -19.07 -16.41 -6.76
CA VAL A 262 -20.35 -17.12 -6.90
C VAL A 262 -20.33 -18.10 -8.07
N PRO A 263 -20.04 -17.65 -9.31
CA PRO A 263 -20.01 -18.57 -10.45
C PRO A 263 -18.92 -19.64 -10.34
N SER A 264 -17.71 -19.28 -9.87
CA SER A 264 -16.61 -20.25 -9.75
C SER A 264 -16.94 -21.35 -8.74
N LYS A 265 -17.47 -21.02 -7.56
CA LYS A 265 -17.80 -22.01 -6.54
C LYS A 265 -19.01 -22.86 -6.95
N ALA A 266 -19.95 -22.30 -7.71
CA ALA A 266 -21.03 -23.07 -8.31
C ALA A 266 -20.52 -24.10 -9.33
N LEU A 267 -19.55 -23.72 -10.19
CA LEU A 267 -18.94 -24.61 -11.18
C LEU A 267 -18.05 -25.68 -10.52
N ILE A 268 -17.17 -25.26 -9.59
CA ILE A 268 -16.32 -26.16 -8.81
C ILE A 268 -17.14 -27.24 -8.09
N ARG A 269 -18.28 -26.86 -7.49
CA ARG A 269 -19.13 -27.81 -6.80
C ARG A 269 -19.69 -28.88 -7.73
N SER A 270 -20.08 -28.52 -8.95
CA SER A 270 -20.56 -29.48 -9.96
C SER A 270 -19.42 -30.44 -10.39
N ALA A 271 -18.22 -29.92 -10.62
CA ALA A 271 -17.05 -30.74 -10.94
C ALA A 271 -16.64 -31.67 -9.79
N LYS A 272 -16.74 -31.21 -8.53
CA LYS A 272 -16.46 -32.02 -7.34
C LYS A 272 -17.47 -33.18 -7.20
N MET A 273 -18.75 -32.94 -7.50
CA MET A 273 -19.77 -34.01 -7.53
C MET A 273 -19.43 -35.08 -8.58
N LEU A 274 -19.01 -34.67 -9.78
CA LEU A 274 -18.59 -35.61 -10.83
C LEU A 274 -17.34 -36.38 -10.42
N SER A 275 -16.37 -35.77 -9.76
CA SER A 275 -15.18 -36.44 -9.21
C SER A 275 -15.54 -37.50 -8.18
N TYR A 276 -16.47 -37.23 -7.25
CA TYR A 276 -16.97 -38.22 -6.30
C TYR A 276 -17.69 -39.36 -7.00
N ALA A 277 -18.50 -39.06 -8.00
CA ALA A 277 -19.21 -40.05 -8.78
C ALA A 277 -18.23 -41.01 -9.51
N LYS A 278 -17.13 -40.49 -10.07
CA LYS A 278 -16.06 -41.30 -10.70
C LYS A 278 -15.32 -42.18 -9.69
N ARG A 279 -15.26 -41.79 -8.42
CA ARG A 279 -14.64 -42.53 -7.31
C ARG A 279 -15.65 -43.23 -6.39
N ALA A 280 -16.86 -43.49 -6.88
CA ALA A 280 -17.97 -44.03 -6.08
C ALA A 280 -17.61 -45.34 -5.35
N GLU A 281 -16.76 -46.17 -5.94
CA GLU A 281 -16.30 -47.45 -5.33
C GLU A 281 -15.50 -47.22 -4.03
N GLU A 282 -14.76 -46.12 -3.92
CA GLU A 282 -14.02 -45.74 -2.69
C GLU A 282 -14.99 -45.47 -1.51
N PHE A 283 -16.22 -45.09 -1.81
CA PHE A 283 -17.29 -44.80 -0.83
C PHE A 283 -18.28 -45.97 -0.67
N GLY A 284 -17.96 -47.16 -1.22
CA GLY A 284 -18.80 -48.36 -1.11
C GLY A 284 -19.99 -48.39 -2.06
N PHE A 285 -20.07 -47.53 -3.08
CA PHE A 285 -21.08 -47.57 -4.11
C PHE A 285 -20.64 -48.39 -5.31
N ASN A 286 -21.56 -48.98 -6.04
CA ASN A 286 -21.26 -49.63 -7.28
C ASN A 286 -20.84 -48.64 -8.37
N LYS A 287 -19.92 -49.07 -9.24
CA LYS A 287 -19.51 -48.26 -10.39
C LYS A 287 -20.72 -47.98 -11.29
N GLY A 288 -21.00 -46.69 -11.50
CA GLY A 288 -22.05 -46.21 -12.40
C GLY A 288 -21.47 -45.39 -13.56
N SER A 289 -22.23 -45.26 -14.66
CA SER A 289 -21.94 -44.22 -15.65
C SER A 289 -22.66 -42.92 -15.26
N PHE A 290 -21.92 -41.85 -15.21
CA PHE A 290 -22.49 -40.51 -14.93
C PHE A 290 -22.30 -39.65 -16.16
N GLU A 291 -23.39 -39.47 -16.90
CA GLU A 291 -23.45 -38.54 -18.02
C GLU A 291 -23.87 -37.19 -17.50
N PHE A 292 -23.31 -36.14 -18.07
CA PHE A 292 -23.69 -34.77 -17.78
C PHE A 292 -23.78 -33.96 -19.07
N ASP A 293 -24.57 -32.90 -18.99
CA ASP A 293 -24.74 -31.90 -20.03
C ASP A 293 -24.08 -30.61 -19.53
N PHE A 294 -23.01 -30.18 -20.20
CA PHE A 294 -22.22 -29.02 -19.77
C PHE A 294 -23.06 -27.73 -19.83
N ASP A 295 -23.96 -27.59 -20.80
CA ASP A 295 -24.87 -26.46 -20.91
C ASP A 295 -25.77 -26.34 -19.67
N LYS A 296 -26.31 -27.47 -19.18
CA LYS A 296 -27.09 -27.52 -17.93
C LYS A 296 -26.25 -27.21 -16.69
N VAL A 297 -24.98 -27.57 -16.69
CA VAL A 297 -24.06 -27.17 -15.61
C VAL A 297 -23.91 -25.64 -15.61
N MET A 298 -23.75 -25.03 -16.77
CA MET A 298 -23.65 -23.58 -16.89
C MET A 298 -24.99 -22.87 -16.57
N ASP A 299 -26.12 -23.45 -16.94
CA ASP A 299 -27.44 -22.96 -16.50
C ASP A 299 -27.59 -22.97 -14.98
N ARG A 300 -27.07 -24.00 -14.32
CA ARG A 300 -27.03 -24.04 -12.85
C ARG A 300 -26.17 -22.90 -12.29
N VAL A 301 -25.02 -22.60 -12.90
CA VAL A 301 -24.16 -21.48 -12.49
C VAL A 301 -24.94 -20.17 -12.58
N GLN A 302 -25.61 -19.90 -13.70
CA GLN A 302 -26.43 -18.71 -13.90
C GLN A 302 -27.63 -18.64 -12.91
N SER A 303 -28.25 -19.80 -12.63
CA SER A 303 -29.34 -19.89 -11.65
C SER A 303 -28.87 -19.52 -10.23
N VAL A 304 -27.65 -19.90 -9.83
CA VAL A 304 -27.08 -19.55 -8.52
C VAL A 304 -26.82 -18.04 -8.45
N ILE A 305 -26.25 -17.44 -9.51
CA ILE A 305 -26.07 -15.97 -9.58
C ILE A 305 -27.39 -15.25 -9.37
N LYS A 306 -28.41 -15.60 -10.18
CA LYS A 306 -29.77 -15.00 -10.10
C LYS A 306 -30.41 -15.15 -8.71
N LYS A 307 -30.11 -16.23 -8.00
CA LYS A 307 -30.67 -16.50 -6.67
C LYS A 307 -30.04 -15.61 -5.59
N ILE A 308 -28.79 -15.19 -5.78
CA ILE A 308 -28.06 -14.33 -4.85
C ILE A 308 -28.24 -12.84 -5.19
N GLU A 309 -28.43 -12.50 -6.48
CA GLU A 309 -28.55 -11.14 -7.00
C GLU A 309 -29.46 -10.22 -6.15
N PRO A 310 -30.64 -10.65 -5.64
CA PRO A 310 -31.51 -9.79 -4.80
C PRO A 310 -30.83 -9.25 -3.55
N HIS A 311 -29.77 -9.92 -3.05
CA HIS A 311 -29.02 -9.45 -1.88
C HIS A 311 -28.14 -8.25 -2.18
N ASP A 312 -27.80 -8.00 -3.45
CA ASP A 312 -26.95 -6.91 -3.90
C ASP A 312 -27.72 -5.95 -4.82
N SER A 313 -29.06 -6.05 -4.88
CA SER A 313 -29.88 -5.32 -5.85
C SER A 313 -30.05 -3.83 -5.52
N ILE A 314 -30.41 -3.05 -6.55
CA ILE A 314 -30.75 -1.63 -6.44
C ILE A 314 -31.89 -1.42 -5.44
N GLU A 315 -32.93 -2.26 -5.52
CA GLU A 315 -34.10 -2.19 -4.65
C GLU A 315 -33.72 -2.33 -3.19
N ARG A 316 -32.86 -3.30 -2.88
CA ARG A 316 -32.36 -3.50 -1.50
C ARG A 316 -31.60 -2.28 -0.99
N TYR A 317 -30.64 -1.76 -1.77
CA TYR A 317 -29.83 -0.63 -1.34
C TYR A 317 -30.62 0.66 -1.25
N THR A 318 -31.59 0.88 -2.14
CA THR A 318 -32.55 1.99 -2.05
C THR A 318 -33.41 1.86 -0.79
N GLY A 319 -33.87 0.65 -0.46
CA GLY A 319 -34.57 0.38 0.79
C GLY A 319 -33.75 0.63 2.06
N LEU A 320 -32.42 0.53 1.98
CA LEU A 320 -31.50 0.89 3.05
C LEU A 320 -31.22 2.40 3.14
N GLY A 321 -31.74 3.20 2.21
CA GLY A 321 -31.59 4.66 2.17
C GLY A 321 -30.37 5.13 1.38
N VAL A 322 -29.83 4.30 0.48
CA VAL A 322 -28.76 4.64 -0.47
C VAL A 322 -29.39 5.13 -1.77
N ASN A 323 -28.95 6.23 -2.32
CA ASN A 323 -29.31 6.66 -3.67
C ASN A 323 -28.40 5.96 -4.67
N VAL A 324 -28.93 5.02 -5.43
CA VAL A 324 -28.18 4.27 -6.43
C VAL A 324 -28.31 4.94 -7.80
N TYR A 325 -27.18 5.13 -8.46
CA TYR A 325 -27.07 5.68 -9.81
C TYR A 325 -26.46 4.64 -10.74
N GLU A 326 -27.16 4.33 -11.81
CA GLU A 326 -26.66 3.50 -12.89
C GLU A 326 -25.99 4.39 -13.96
N GLY A 327 -24.69 4.24 -14.16
CA GLY A 327 -23.92 5.00 -15.15
C GLY A 327 -22.45 5.21 -14.80
N GLU A 328 -21.74 5.78 -15.76
CA GLU A 328 -20.32 6.09 -15.58
C GLU A 328 -20.14 7.34 -14.72
N ALA A 329 -19.36 7.18 -13.65
CA ALA A 329 -18.92 8.29 -12.82
C ALA A 329 -17.69 8.95 -13.43
N LYS A 330 -17.68 10.28 -13.53
CA LYS A 330 -16.47 11.07 -13.81
C LYS A 330 -16.25 12.09 -12.70
N ILE A 331 -15.12 11.98 -12.01
CA ILE A 331 -14.72 12.91 -10.98
C ILE A 331 -14.25 14.19 -11.65
N LEU A 332 -14.98 15.28 -11.45
CA LEU A 332 -14.67 16.61 -12.00
C LEU A 332 -13.69 17.36 -11.10
N ASP A 333 -13.86 17.22 -9.80
CA ASP A 333 -13.02 17.78 -8.76
C ASP A 333 -13.25 17.01 -7.43
N PRO A 334 -12.53 17.31 -6.34
CA PRO A 334 -12.68 16.58 -5.07
C PRO A 334 -14.08 16.59 -4.45
N TYR A 335 -15.00 17.40 -4.98
CA TYR A 335 -16.33 17.60 -4.44
C TYR A 335 -17.46 17.35 -5.45
N ARG A 336 -17.14 17.12 -6.72
CA ARG A 336 -18.13 17.00 -7.80
C ARG A 336 -17.87 15.78 -8.65
N ILE A 337 -18.93 15.04 -8.90
CA ILE A 337 -18.95 13.86 -9.76
C ILE A 337 -20.02 14.07 -10.81
N SER A 338 -19.67 13.86 -12.07
CA SER A 338 -20.64 13.77 -13.18
C SER A 338 -21.05 12.32 -13.37
N ILE A 339 -22.34 12.09 -13.53
CA ILE A 339 -22.93 10.77 -13.81
C ILE A 339 -23.90 10.98 -14.97
N ASN A 340 -23.64 10.38 -16.13
CA ASN A 340 -24.48 10.50 -17.33
C ASN A 340 -24.81 11.97 -17.70
N GLY A 341 -23.91 12.91 -17.41
CA GLY A 341 -24.12 14.35 -17.68
C GLY A 341 -24.73 15.15 -16.53
N GLU A 342 -25.31 14.51 -15.51
CA GLU A 342 -25.75 15.14 -14.28
C GLU A 342 -24.57 15.29 -13.31
N THR A 343 -24.51 16.41 -12.60
CA THR A 343 -23.44 16.66 -11.60
C THR A 343 -24.02 16.65 -10.19
N ILE A 344 -23.48 15.76 -9.35
CA ILE A 344 -23.76 15.71 -7.90
C ILE A 344 -22.59 16.27 -7.11
N THR A 345 -22.89 16.76 -5.90
CA THR A 345 -21.90 17.27 -4.95
C THR A 345 -21.80 16.34 -3.73
N THR A 346 -20.56 16.05 -3.32
CA THR A 346 -20.30 15.19 -2.16
C THR A 346 -19.20 15.74 -1.26
N ARG A 347 -19.30 15.44 0.03
CA ARG A 347 -18.28 15.82 0.99
C ARG A 347 -17.05 14.93 0.91
N ASN A 348 -17.26 13.63 0.72
CA ASN A 348 -16.22 12.61 0.60
C ASN A 348 -16.50 11.69 -0.59
N ILE A 349 -15.46 11.16 -1.19
CA ILE A 349 -15.52 10.16 -2.25
C ILE A 349 -14.85 8.88 -1.75
N ILE A 350 -15.48 7.73 -1.97
CA ILE A 350 -14.89 6.41 -1.75
C ILE A 350 -14.80 5.73 -3.11
N LEU A 351 -13.57 5.40 -3.52
CA LEU A 351 -13.29 4.68 -4.74
C LEU A 351 -13.30 3.19 -4.43
N ALA A 352 -14.21 2.47 -5.05
CA ALA A 352 -14.39 1.02 -4.95
C ALA A 352 -14.42 0.40 -6.36
N SER A 353 -13.59 0.93 -7.27
CA SER A 353 -13.60 0.63 -8.70
C SER A 353 -13.09 -0.77 -9.05
N GLY A 354 -12.58 -1.54 -8.08
CA GLY A 354 -12.14 -2.91 -8.26
C GLY A 354 -10.94 -3.08 -9.18
N ALA A 355 -10.84 -4.25 -9.81
CA ALA A 355 -9.81 -4.61 -10.77
C ALA A 355 -10.44 -5.37 -11.96
N SER A 356 -9.70 -5.46 -13.05
CA SER A 356 -10.08 -6.26 -14.22
C SER A 356 -9.00 -7.31 -14.51
N PRO A 357 -9.32 -8.44 -15.18
CA PRO A 357 -8.33 -9.42 -15.60
C PRO A 357 -7.21 -8.77 -16.40
N PHE A 358 -5.99 -9.17 -16.13
CA PHE A 358 -4.84 -8.71 -16.91
C PHE A 358 -4.54 -9.71 -18.04
N VAL A 359 -4.62 -9.24 -19.26
CA VAL A 359 -4.19 -9.99 -20.44
C VAL A 359 -2.84 -9.45 -20.87
N PRO A 360 -1.77 -10.25 -20.78
CA PRO A 360 -0.44 -9.83 -21.18
C PRO A 360 -0.38 -9.65 -22.71
N PRO A 361 0.42 -8.71 -23.22
CA PRO A 361 0.55 -8.45 -24.66
C PRO A 361 1.45 -9.51 -25.32
N ILE A 362 1.02 -10.79 -25.26
CA ILE A 362 1.71 -11.89 -25.93
C ILE A 362 1.43 -11.79 -27.43
N PRO A 363 2.45 -11.86 -28.30
CA PRO A 363 2.27 -11.88 -29.74
C PRO A 363 1.20 -12.87 -30.18
N GLY A 364 0.29 -12.44 -31.06
CA GLY A 364 -0.79 -13.28 -31.57
C GLY A 364 -2.01 -13.44 -30.66
N VAL A 365 -2.04 -12.86 -29.45
CA VAL A 365 -3.20 -12.91 -28.56
C VAL A 365 -4.44 -12.23 -29.18
N ASP A 366 -4.24 -11.25 -30.02
CA ASP A 366 -5.27 -10.54 -30.79
C ASP A 366 -5.87 -11.37 -31.93
N LYS A 367 -5.26 -12.49 -32.30
CA LYS A 367 -5.70 -13.40 -33.38
C LYS A 367 -6.51 -14.59 -32.87
N ILE A 368 -6.67 -14.71 -31.57
CA ILE A 368 -7.40 -15.82 -30.93
C ILE A 368 -8.52 -15.30 -30.06
N ASN A 369 -9.56 -16.09 -29.88
CA ASN A 369 -10.49 -15.88 -28.79
C ASN A 369 -9.86 -16.41 -27.52
N TYR A 370 -9.98 -15.65 -26.42
CA TYR A 370 -9.52 -16.08 -25.11
C TYR A 370 -10.59 -15.79 -24.05
N LEU A 371 -10.59 -16.60 -23.04
CA LEU A 371 -11.46 -16.44 -21.87
C LEU A 371 -10.69 -15.79 -20.73
N THR A 372 -11.40 -15.04 -19.93
CA THR A 372 -10.92 -14.49 -18.67
C THR A 372 -11.94 -14.78 -17.58
N SER A 373 -11.66 -14.40 -16.33
CA SER A 373 -12.66 -14.47 -15.26
C SER A 373 -13.94 -13.67 -15.57
N ASP A 374 -13.91 -12.71 -16.47
CA ASP A 374 -15.10 -11.91 -16.84
C ASP A 374 -15.96 -12.59 -17.90
N THR A 375 -15.39 -13.41 -18.79
CA THR A 375 -16.09 -13.97 -19.96
C THR A 375 -16.31 -15.49 -19.92
N LEU A 376 -15.66 -16.18 -18.98
CA LEU A 376 -15.73 -17.64 -18.84
C LEU A 376 -17.15 -18.17 -18.60
N TRP A 377 -18.03 -17.38 -18.01
CA TRP A 377 -19.36 -17.81 -17.54
C TRP A 377 -20.42 -17.90 -18.64
N ASP A 378 -20.08 -17.49 -19.85
CA ASP A 378 -20.98 -17.51 -21.00
C ASP A 378 -20.74 -18.71 -21.95
N ILE A 379 -19.71 -19.53 -21.71
CA ILE A 379 -19.44 -20.72 -22.55
C ILE A 379 -20.55 -21.76 -22.35
N ARG A 380 -20.89 -22.47 -23.42
CA ARG A 380 -21.95 -23.49 -23.43
C ARG A 380 -21.42 -24.86 -23.83
N GLU A 381 -20.25 -24.91 -24.44
CA GLU A 381 -19.58 -26.15 -24.83
C GLU A 381 -18.33 -26.36 -24.01
N LEU A 382 -18.10 -27.61 -23.60
CA LEU A 382 -16.89 -27.98 -22.88
C LEU A 382 -15.70 -28.01 -23.84
N PRO A 383 -14.64 -27.17 -23.62
CA PRO A 383 -13.45 -27.23 -24.45
C PRO A 383 -12.78 -28.61 -24.37
N LYS A 384 -12.38 -29.16 -25.51
CA LYS A 384 -11.67 -30.45 -25.52
C LYS A 384 -10.22 -30.30 -25.05
N ARG A 385 -9.46 -29.36 -25.68
CA ARG A 385 -8.09 -29.01 -25.27
C ARG A 385 -8.09 -27.59 -24.70
N LEU A 386 -7.81 -27.48 -23.42
CA LEU A 386 -7.85 -26.21 -22.70
C LEU A 386 -6.48 -25.83 -22.17
N ILE A 387 -6.01 -24.62 -22.52
CA ILE A 387 -4.90 -24.00 -21.82
C ILE A 387 -5.44 -23.15 -20.67
N VAL A 388 -4.88 -23.30 -19.48
CA VAL A 388 -5.02 -22.36 -18.37
C VAL A 388 -3.68 -21.66 -18.19
N LEU A 389 -3.62 -20.38 -18.58
CA LEU A 389 -2.42 -19.57 -18.47
C LEU A 389 -2.41 -18.85 -17.12
N GLY A 390 -1.53 -19.32 -16.23
CA GLY A 390 -1.35 -18.85 -14.86
C GLY A 390 -1.54 -19.93 -13.81
N GLY A 391 -0.62 -20.00 -12.84
CA GLY A 391 -0.62 -20.94 -11.72
C GLY A 391 -1.10 -20.34 -10.41
N GLY A 392 -1.76 -19.18 -10.44
CA GLY A 392 -2.39 -18.55 -9.27
C GLY A 392 -3.71 -19.23 -8.88
N PRO A 393 -4.38 -18.78 -7.79
CA PRO A 393 -5.61 -19.40 -7.29
C PRO A 393 -6.70 -19.60 -8.34
N ILE A 394 -7.00 -18.58 -9.15
CA ILE A 394 -8.02 -18.65 -10.21
C ILE A 394 -7.63 -19.71 -11.26
N GLY A 395 -6.38 -19.72 -11.69
CA GLY A 395 -5.88 -20.70 -12.66
C GLY A 395 -5.97 -22.12 -12.12
N CYS A 396 -5.55 -22.33 -10.88
CA CYS A 396 -5.62 -23.64 -10.23
C CYS A 396 -7.06 -24.15 -10.07
N GLU A 397 -7.97 -23.31 -9.61
CA GLU A 397 -9.39 -23.67 -9.49
C GLU A 397 -9.99 -24.07 -10.84
N MET A 398 -9.71 -23.32 -11.90
CA MET A 398 -10.26 -23.60 -13.23
C MET A 398 -9.60 -24.82 -13.87
N ALA A 399 -8.28 -24.96 -13.76
CA ALA A 399 -7.57 -26.12 -14.32
C ALA A 399 -8.13 -27.43 -13.77
N GLN A 400 -8.25 -27.56 -12.46
CA GLN A 400 -8.83 -28.77 -11.84
C GLN A 400 -10.30 -28.97 -12.22
N THR A 401 -11.07 -27.88 -12.25
CA THR A 401 -12.50 -27.94 -12.56
C THR A 401 -12.76 -28.49 -13.96
N PHE A 402 -12.08 -27.96 -14.98
CA PHE A 402 -12.26 -28.38 -16.36
C PHE A 402 -11.69 -29.79 -16.63
N ALA A 403 -10.57 -30.14 -16.00
CA ALA A 403 -10.04 -31.52 -16.08
C ALA A 403 -11.03 -32.53 -15.51
N ARG A 404 -11.71 -32.23 -14.41
CA ARG A 404 -12.73 -33.09 -13.82
C ARG A 404 -13.96 -33.26 -14.71
N PHE A 405 -14.32 -32.25 -15.50
CA PHE A 405 -15.34 -32.36 -16.54
C PHE A 405 -14.88 -33.17 -17.75
N GLY A 406 -13.58 -33.37 -17.93
CA GLY A 406 -13.02 -34.20 -19.01
C GLY A 406 -12.31 -33.44 -20.12
N SER A 407 -12.03 -32.17 -19.94
CA SER A 407 -11.12 -31.44 -20.83
C SER A 407 -9.69 -31.92 -20.66
N ASP A 408 -8.92 -32.00 -21.77
CA ASP A 408 -7.46 -32.13 -21.73
C ASP A 408 -6.86 -30.75 -21.37
N VAL A 409 -6.41 -30.60 -20.12
CA VAL A 409 -5.99 -29.32 -19.55
C VAL A 409 -4.48 -29.25 -19.42
N SER A 410 -3.88 -28.24 -20.05
CA SER A 410 -2.49 -27.82 -19.82
C SER A 410 -2.48 -26.50 -19.02
N GLN A 411 -2.01 -26.55 -17.78
CA GLN A 411 -1.81 -25.36 -16.95
C GLN A 411 -0.37 -24.86 -17.12
N ILE A 412 -0.21 -23.63 -17.58
CA ILE A 412 1.10 -23.02 -17.89
C ILE A 412 1.41 -21.94 -16.88
N GLU A 413 2.55 -22.08 -16.19
CA GLU A 413 3.02 -21.12 -15.21
C GLU A 413 4.51 -20.80 -15.45
N MET A 414 4.83 -19.51 -15.47
CA MET A 414 6.20 -19.02 -15.66
C MET A 414 7.06 -19.23 -14.39
N ALA A 415 6.45 -19.21 -13.23
CA ALA A 415 7.13 -19.46 -11.96
C ALA A 415 7.51 -20.96 -11.82
N PRO A 416 8.47 -21.29 -10.94
CA PRO A 416 8.91 -22.67 -10.73
C PRO A 416 7.84 -23.57 -10.08
N GLN A 417 6.79 -22.99 -9.51
CA GLN A 417 5.69 -23.69 -8.86
C GLN A 417 4.35 -23.00 -9.11
N ILE A 418 3.25 -23.74 -9.03
CA ILE A 418 1.91 -23.16 -8.92
C ILE A 418 1.71 -22.60 -7.50
N LEU A 419 0.71 -21.75 -7.28
CA LEU A 419 0.42 -21.12 -5.98
C LEU A 419 1.68 -20.50 -5.34
N ILE A 420 2.43 -19.73 -6.12
CA ILE A 420 3.75 -19.16 -5.77
C ILE A 420 3.81 -18.44 -4.42
N ARG A 421 2.68 -18.02 -3.86
CA ARG A 421 2.61 -17.38 -2.53
C ARG A 421 2.57 -18.37 -1.38
N GLU A 422 2.32 -19.65 -1.66
CA GLU A 422 2.29 -20.71 -0.66
C GLU A 422 3.66 -21.35 -0.52
N ASP A 423 3.88 -22.09 0.56
CA ASP A 423 5.10 -22.83 0.79
C ASP A 423 5.22 -24.00 -0.21
N GLN A 424 6.43 -24.49 -0.45
CA GLN A 424 6.71 -25.42 -1.53
C GLN A 424 5.94 -26.74 -1.36
N GLU A 425 5.85 -27.25 -0.15
CA GLU A 425 5.19 -28.53 0.18
C GLU A 425 3.68 -28.46 -0.17
N VAL A 426 3.05 -27.31 0.06
CA VAL A 426 1.65 -27.09 -0.29
C VAL A 426 1.46 -27.11 -1.80
N SER A 427 2.36 -26.44 -2.53
CA SER A 427 2.34 -26.44 -4.01
C SER A 427 2.55 -27.83 -4.58
N ASP A 428 3.48 -28.61 -4.03
CA ASP A 428 3.80 -29.95 -4.47
C ASP A 428 2.61 -30.90 -4.27
N LEU A 429 1.95 -30.83 -3.12
CA LEU A 429 0.77 -31.63 -2.80
C LEU A 429 -0.39 -31.35 -3.78
N VAL A 430 -0.65 -30.08 -4.07
CA VAL A 430 -1.68 -29.70 -5.06
C VAL A 430 -1.28 -30.15 -6.47
N THR A 431 -0.01 -30.01 -6.83
CA THR A 431 0.51 -30.43 -8.15
C THR A 431 0.35 -31.93 -8.35
N GLU A 432 0.66 -32.74 -7.34
CA GLU A 432 0.46 -34.20 -7.41
C GLU A 432 -1.02 -34.57 -7.57
N ARG A 433 -1.89 -33.88 -6.87
CA ARG A 433 -3.35 -34.07 -7.01
C ARG A 433 -3.81 -33.70 -8.42
N PHE A 434 -3.33 -32.61 -8.96
CA PHE A 434 -3.67 -32.16 -10.32
C PHE A 434 -3.28 -33.18 -11.37
N LYS A 435 -2.10 -33.76 -11.25
CA LYS A 435 -1.67 -34.89 -12.14
C LYS A 435 -2.63 -36.07 -12.06
N LYS A 436 -3.11 -36.43 -10.85
CA LYS A 436 -4.11 -37.48 -10.67
C LYS A 436 -5.47 -37.13 -11.28
N ASP A 437 -5.87 -35.88 -11.25
CA ASP A 437 -7.09 -35.36 -11.87
C ASP A 437 -6.95 -35.15 -13.40
N GLY A 438 -5.75 -35.41 -13.99
CA GLY A 438 -5.48 -35.31 -15.42
C GLY A 438 -5.03 -33.94 -15.91
N VAL A 439 -4.61 -33.03 -15.02
CA VAL A 439 -4.04 -31.75 -15.42
C VAL A 439 -2.55 -31.89 -15.75
N ASN A 440 -2.16 -31.44 -16.92
CA ASN A 440 -0.75 -31.31 -17.33
C ASN A 440 -0.20 -29.99 -16.79
N VAL A 441 0.49 -30.03 -15.63
CA VAL A 441 1.05 -28.84 -14.97
C VAL A 441 2.44 -28.55 -15.51
N LEU A 442 2.60 -27.41 -16.20
CA LEU A 442 3.82 -26.94 -16.86
C LEU A 442 4.35 -25.69 -16.14
N THR A 443 5.21 -25.90 -15.13
CA THR A 443 5.88 -24.84 -14.38
C THR A 443 7.23 -24.49 -14.99
N GLY A 444 7.66 -23.22 -14.90
CA GLY A 444 8.85 -22.71 -15.57
C GLY A 444 8.65 -22.43 -17.08
N TYR A 445 7.42 -22.54 -17.57
CA TYR A 445 7.08 -22.33 -18.98
C TYR A 445 6.63 -20.88 -19.22
N LYS A 446 7.39 -20.14 -19.99
CA LYS A 446 7.08 -18.75 -20.37
C LYS A 446 6.34 -18.71 -21.70
N ALA A 447 5.10 -18.28 -21.70
CA ALA A 447 4.32 -18.04 -22.94
C ALA A 447 4.98 -16.97 -23.81
N LYS A 448 5.28 -17.30 -25.07
CA LYS A 448 5.97 -16.44 -26.03
C LYS A 448 5.06 -15.91 -27.12
N GLU A 449 4.28 -16.79 -27.76
CA GLU A 449 3.47 -16.43 -28.92
C GLU A 449 2.29 -17.38 -29.10
N PHE A 450 1.14 -16.84 -29.51
CA PHE A 450 0.00 -17.59 -30.03
C PHE A 450 0.05 -17.67 -31.54
N VAL A 451 -0.01 -18.88 -32.09
CA VAL A 451 0.05 -19.14 -33.51
C VAL A 451 -1.23 -19.85 -33.96
N VAL A 452 -1.78 -19.45 -35.10
CA VAL A 452 -2.91 -20.12 -35.75
C VAL A 452 -2.40 -20.75 -37.04
N GLU A 453 -2.47 -22.07 -37.15
CA GLU A 453 -1.99 -22.87 -38.27
C GLU A 453 -3.17 -23.65 -38.88
N GLY A 454 -3.83 -23.04 -39.85
CA GLY A 454 -5.09 -23.61 -40.37
C GLY A 454 -6.18 -23.55 -39.30
N ASP A 455 -6.73 -24.70 -38.94
CA ASP A 455 -7.76 -24.80 -37.89
C ASP A 455 -7.15 -25.05 -36.49
N ASP A 456 -5.85 -25.29 -36.40
CA ASP A 456 -5.18 -25.55 -35.12
C ASP A 456 -4.64 -24.26 -34.50
N LYS A 457 -4.87 -24.09 -33.20
CA LYS A 457 -4.29 -23.04 -32.36
C LYS A 457 -3.18 -23.65 -31.49
N VAL A 458 -2.05 -22.97 -31.42
CA VAL A 458 -0.87 -23.42 -30.67
C VAL A 458 -0.30 -22.27 -29.85
N LEU A 459 -0.02 -22.52 -28.57
CA LEU A 459 0.80 -21.63 -27.75
C LEU A 459 2.25 -22.11 -27.78
N ILE A 460 3.15 -21.24 -28.19
CA ILE A 460 4.59 -21.47 -28.10
C ILE A 460 5.06 -20.96 -26.75
N CYS A 461 5.67 -21.84 -25.97
CA CYS A 461 6.26 -21.53 -24.67
C CYS A 461 7.78 -21.73 -24.73
N GLU A 462 8.53 -20.94 -23.97
CA GLU A 462 9.95 -21.15 -23.73
C GLU A 462 10.12 -21.94 -22.42
N PHE A 463 10.83 -23.05 -22.48
CA PHE A 463 11.23 -23.85 -21.33
C PHE A 463 12.71 -24.26 -21.49
N GLU A 464 13.56 -23.92 -20.53
CA GLU A 464 15.03 -24.17 -20.55
C GLU A 464 15.70 -23.72 -21.87
N GLY A 465 15.28 -22.56 -22.39
CA GLY A 465 15.81 -21.99 -23.64
C GLY A 465 15.35 -22.67 -24.93
N LYS A 466 14.38 -23.61 -24.86
CA LYS A 466 13.78 -24.29 -26.01
C LYS A 466 12.32 -23.91 -26.17
N ASP A 467 11.87 -23.86 -27.41
CA ASP A 467 10.47 -23.65 -27.72
C ASP A 467 9.69 -24.96 -27.62
N VAL A 468 8.63 -24.95 -26.83
CA VAL A 468 7.69 -26.05 -26.66
C VAL A 468 6.33 -25.62 -27.19
N ARG A 469 5.69 -26.47 -27.96
CA ARG A 469 4.40 -26.19 -28.60
C ARG A 469 3.28 -26.89 -27.84
N VAL A 470 2.29 -26.14 -27.43
CA VAL A 470 1.11 -26.63 -26.71
C VAL A 470 -0.14 -26.34 -27.56
N PRO A 471 -0.77 -27.34 -28.18
CA PRO A 471 -1.99 -27.17 -28.96
C PRO A 471 -3.20 -26.96 -28.05
N PHE A 472 -4.18 -26.18 -28.49
CA PHE A 472 -5.39 -25.88 -27.72
C PHE A 472 -6.59 -25.52 -28.60
N ASP A 473 -7.78 -25.65 -28.05
CA ASP A 473 -9.03 -25.16 -28.64
C ASP A 473 -9.43 -23.84 -28.00
N GLU A 474 -9.33 -23.76 -26.67
CA GLU A 474 -9.62 -22.55 -25.90
C GLU A 474 -8.51 -22.25 -24.87
N VAL A 475 -8.36 -20.96 -24.49
CA VAL A 475 -7.41 -20.54 -23.45
C VAL A 475 -8.08 -19.65 -22.41
N ILE A 476 -7.87 -19.98 -21.15
CA ILE A 476 -8.25 -19.12 -20.01
C ILE A 476 -6.99 -18.35 -19.58
N VAL A 477 -7.04 -17.02 -19.63
CA VAL A 477 -5.96 -16.14 -19.17
C VAL A 477 -6.23 -15.76 -17.71
N ALA A 478 -5.41 -16.31 -16.80
CA ALA A 478 -5.54 -16.15 -15.34
C ALA A 478 -4.23 -15.70 -14.67
N VAL A 479 -3.45 -14.82 -15.34
CA VAL A 479 -2.11 -14.37 -14.90
C VAL A 479 -2.12 -13.18 -13.95
N GLY A 480 -3.28 -12.77 -13.47
CA GLY A 480 -3.44 -11.70 -12.48
C GLY A 480 -4.53 -10.70 -12.83
N ARG A 481 -4.64 -9.69 -12.01
CA ARG A 481 -5.66 -8.63 -12.12
C ARG A 481 -5.00 -7.26 -12.03
N ARG A 482 -5.54 -6.29 -12.73
CA ARG A 482 -5.07 -4.91 -12.75
C ARG A 482 -6.13 -3.99 -12.14
N ALA A 483 -5.74 -3.17 -11.18
CA ALA A 483 -6.62 -2.19 -10.56
C ALA A 483 -7.20 -1.21 -11.58
N ASN A 484 -8.48 -0.92 -11.46
CA ASN A 484 -9.18 0.04 -12.31
C ASN A 484 -8.91 1.46 -11.80
N THR A 485 -7.95 2.14 -12.42
CA THR A 485 -7.45 3.45 -11.98
C THR A 485 -7.61 4.53 -13.04
N LYS A 486 -8.21 4.22 -14.20
CA LYS A 486 -8.27 5.11 -15.36
C LYS A 486 -9.70 5.33 -15.87
N GLY A 487 -9.89 6.45 -16.56
CA GLY A 487 -11.11 6.72 -17.31
C GLY A 487 -12.21 7.45 -16.53
N PHE A 488 -12.02 7.71 -15.25
CA PHE A 488 -13.04 8.38 -14.41
C PHE A 488 -12.53 9.61 -13.65
N GLY A 489 -11.46 10.25 -14.17
CA GLY A 489 -11.02 11.59 -13.73
C GLY A 489 -9.93 11.58 -12.67
N LEU A 490 -9.30 10.45 -12.36
CA LEU A 490 -8.22 10.40 -11.35
C LEU A 490 -6.92 11.02 -11.87
N GLU A 491 -6.63 10.81 -13.15
CA GLU A 491 -5.43 11.32 -13.81
C GLU A 491 -5.46 12.85 -13.86
N GLU A 492 -6.59 13.44 -14.28
CA GLU A 492 -6.78 14.89 -14.38
C GLU A 492 -6.76 15.55 -12.99
N LEU A 493 -7.25 14.83 -11.98
CA LEU A 493 -7.23 15.30 -10.61
C LEU A 493 -5.82 15.23 -10.00
N GLY A 494 -4.98 14.32 -10.47
CA GLY A 494 -3.64 14.07 -9.92
C GLY A 494 -3.68 13.19 -8.66
N VAL A 495 -4.55 12.18 -8.65
CA VAL A 495 -4.52 11.12 -7.64
C VAL A 495 -3.30 10.24 -7.89
N GLU A 496 -2.53 9.99 -6.85
CA GLU A 496 -1.28 9.24 -6.94
C GLU A 496 -1.55 7.74 -7.15
N ILE A 497 -0.82 7.16 -8.13
CA ILE A 497 -0.85 5.73 -8.43
C ILE A 497 0.49 5.13 -7.99
N SER A 498 0.44 4.01 -7.29
CA SER A 498 1.62 3.28 -6.81
C SER A 498 2.39 2.64 -7.98
N LYS A 499 3.65 2.25 -7.74
CA LYS A 499 4.44 1.49 -8.73
C LYS A 499 3.80 0.15 -9.11
N GLY A 500 3.00 -0.43 -8.22
CA GLY A 500 2.23 -1.66 -8.47
C GLY A 500 0.94 -1.45 -9.26
N GLY A 501 0.60 -0.20 -9.64
CA GLY A 501 -0.58 0.14 -10.45
C GLY A 501 -1.87 0.29 -9.65
N THR A 502 -1.84 0.20 -8.33
CA THR A 502 -2.97 0.50 -7.45
C THR A 502 -3.01 1.99 -7.09
N ILE A 503 -4.15 2.49 -6.62
CA ILE A 503 -4.24 3.86 -6.10
C ILE A 503 -3.46 3.93 -4.79
N GLU A 504 -2.54 4.90 -4.67
CA GLU A 504 -1.73 5.06 -3.47
C GLU A 504 -2.57 5.59 -2.31
N VAL A 505 -2.49 4.90 -1.17
CA VAL A 505 -3.24 5.26 0.04
C VAL A 505 -2.36 5.25 1.28
N ASP A 506 -2.72 6.09 2.24
CA ASP A 506 -2.14 6.03 3.58
C ASP A 506 -2.72 4.85 4.40
N PRO A 507 -2.19 4.53 5.59
CA PRO A 507 -2.72 3.45 6.44
C PRO A 507 -4.20 3.63 6.86
N TYR A 508 -4.82 4.75 6.56
CA TYR A 508 -6.22 5.06 6.82
C TYR A 508 -7.09 4.97 5.56
N LEU A 509 -6.53 4.42 4.47
CA LEU A 509 -7.14 4.28 3.14
C LEU A 509 -7.47 5.61 2.46
N GLN A 510 -6.78 6.67 2.84
CA GLN A 510 -6.91 8.01 2.27
C GLN A 510 -5.87 8.22 1.19
N THR A 511 -6.26 8.80 0.04
CA THR A 511 -5.34 9.21 -1.02
C THR A 511 -4.54 10.47 -0.65
N ASN A 512 -3.75 10.99 -1.59
CA ASN A 512 -3.17 12.33 -1.46
C ASN A 512 -4.23 13.44 -1.28
N PHE A 513 -5.49 13.20 -1.71
CA PHE A 513 -6.63 14.07 -1.41
C PHE A 513 -7.29 13.70 -0.09
N PRO A 514 -7.48 14.68 0.85
CA PRO A 514 -7.92 14.38 2.21
C PRO A 514 -9.38 13.92 2.33
N ASN A 515 -10.18 14.02 1.28
CA ASN A 515 -11.58 13.61 1.22
C ASN A 515 -11.86 12.53 0.17
N ILE A 516 -10.80 11.93 -0.39
CA ILE A 516 -10.91 10.79 -1.31
C ILE A 516 -10.25 9.58 -0.67
N TYR A 517 -11.02 8.51 -0.53
CA TYR A 517 -10.63 7.24 0.06
C TYR A 517 -10.72 6.13 -0.98
N VAL A 518 -10.01 5.03 -0.75
CA VAL A 518 -10.03 3.88 -1.66
C VAL A 518 -10.21 2.60 -0.85
N CYS A 519 -10.93 1.64 -1.39
CA CYS A 519 -11.07 0.30 -0.81
C CYS A 519 -11.24 -0.77 -1.89
N GLY A 520 -10.94 -2.00 -1.54
CA GLY A 520 -10.96 -3.15 -2.45
C GLY A 520 -9.71 -3.22 -3.34
N ASP A 521 -9.84 -3.93 -4.45
CA ASP A 521 -8.73 -4.25 -5.36
C ASP A 521 -8.00 -3.01 -5.89
N ALA A 522 -8.69 -1.88 -5.96
CA ALA A 522 -8.11 -0.61 -6.40
C ALA A 522 -7.05 -0.07 -5.42
N ALA A 523 -7.14 -0.42 -4.12
CA ALA A 523 -6.19 0.00 -3.08
C ALA A 523 -5.04 -1.00 -2.89
N GLY A 524 -5.29 -2.32 -3.07
CA GLY A 524 -4.37 -3.37 -2.63
C GLY A 524 -4.23 -3.40 -1.09
N PRO A 525 -3.25 -4.11 -0.53
CA PRO A 525 -2.31 -5.04 -1.18
C PRO A 525 -2.94 -6.40 -1.55
N TYR A 526 -4.14 -6.70 -1.07
CA TYR A 526 -4.87 -7.94 -1.32
C TYR A 526 -6.09 -7.70 -2.21
N GLN A 527 -6.31 -8.61 -3.17
CA GLN A 527 -7.45 -8.56 -4.09
C GLN A 527 -8.46 -9.68 -3.74
N PHE A 528 -9.03 -9.59 -2.53
CA PHE A 528 -10.01 -10.56 -2.02
C PHE A 528 -11.31 -9.84 -1.63
N THR A 529 -12.43 -10.52 -1.84
CA THR A 529 -13.77 -10.01 -1.50
C THR A 529 -13.89 -9.60 -0.03
N HIS A 530 -13.42 -10.43 0.89
CA HIS A 530 -13.46 -10.15 2.33
C HIS A 530 -12.48 -9.03 2.73
N THR A 531 -11.31 -8.91 2.08
CA THR A 531 -10.41 -7.78 2.30
C THR A 531 -11.01 -6.48 1.77
N ALA A 532 -11.73 -6.53 0.65
CA ALA A 532 -12.46 -5.38 0.12
C ALA A 532 -13.52 -4.89 1.11
N SER A 533 -14.28 -5.80 1.72
CA SER A 533 -15.25 -5.50 2.77
C SER A 533 -14.60 -4.96 4.05
N HIS A 534 -13.47 -5.54 4.46
CA HIS A 534 -12.66 -5.08 5.58
C HIS A 534 -12.18 -3.63 5.36
N GLN A 535 -11.59 -3.34 4.22
CA GLN A 535 -11.15 -2.00 3.86
C GLN A 535 -12.31 -1.00 3.76
N ALA A 536 -13.47 -1.43 3.25
CA ALA A 536 -14.66 -0.59 3.13
C ALA A 536 -15.10 -0.04 4.49
N TRP A 537 -15.00 -0.84 5.56
CA TRP A 537 -15.28 -0.36 6.92
C TRP A 537 -14.36 0.80 7.30
N TYR A 538 -13.03 0.65 7.13
CA TYR A 538 -12.06 1.69 7.48
C TYR A 538 -12.23 2.95 6.62
N ALA A 539 -12.38 2.78 5.31
CA ALA A 539 -12.58 3.90 4.39
C ALA A 539 -13.82 4.72 4.76
N THR A 540 -14.94 4.03 5.04
CA THR A 540 -16.22 4.66 5.39
C THR A 540 -16.14 5.37 6.73
N VAL A 541 -15.67 4.69 7.79
CA VAL A 541 -15.58 5.27 9.13
C VAL A 541 -14.58 6.44 9.13
N ASN A 542 -13.44 6.30 8.47
CA ASN A 542 -12.48 7.39 8.35
C ASN A 542 -13.04 8.57 7.55
N SER A 543 -13.83 8.35 6.50
CA SER A 543 -14.45 9.41 5.72
C SER A 543 -15.46 10.23 6.53
N LEU A 544 -16.21 9.59 7.42
CA LEU A 544 -17.29 10.22 8.20
C LEU A 544 -16.79 10.79 9.53
N PHE A 545 -15.89 10.08 10.23
CA PHE A 545 -15.53 10.38 11.62
C PHE A 545 -14.09 10.88 11.80
N ARG A 546 -13.31 11.07 10.73
CA ARG A 546 -11.91 11.50 10.77
C ARG A 546 -11.60 12.70 11.68
N PRO A 547 -12.45 13.73 11.80
CA PRO A 547 -12.17 14.85 12.71
C PRO A 547 -12.00 14.42 14.16
N PHE A 548 -12.66 13.33 14.58
CA PHE A 548 -12.67 12.83 15.95
C PHE A 548 -11.67 11.70 16.15
N LYS A 549 -11.67 10.68 15.27
CA LYS A 549 -10.82 9.49 15.38
C LYS A 549 -10.50 8.95 13.99
N LYS A 550 -9.28 8.41 13.84
CA LYS A 550 -8.83 7.68 12.66
C LYS A 550 -8.58 6.22 13.02
N PHE A 551 -8.97 5.32 12.14
CA PHE A 551 -8.78 3.88 12.29
C PHE A 551 -7.83 3.41 11.20
N ARG A 552 -6.70 2.81 11.63
CA ARG A 552 -5.70 2.24 10.72
C ARG A 552 -6.18 0.88 10.24
N ALA A 553 -6.14 0.64 8.93
CA ALA A 553 -6.41 -0.67 8.37
C ALA A 553 -5.36 -1.67 8.85
N ASP A 554 -5.82 -2.81 9.35
CA ASP A 554 -4.98 -3.88 9.88
C ASP A 554 -5.05 -5.07 8.93
N TYR A 555 -3.87 -5.50 8.45
CA TYR A 555 -3.71 -6.64 7.55
C TYR A 555 -2.87 -7.76 8.18
N SER A 556 -2.64 -7.73 9.48
CA SER A 556 -1.80 -8.69 10.20
C SER A 556 -2.34 -10.13 10.12
N VAL A 557 -3.67 -10.26 10.02
CA VAL A 557 -4.36 -11.55 9.99
C VAL A 557 -5.42 -11.52 8.89
N ILE A 558 -5.03 -11.85 7.65
CA ILE A 558 -5.95 -11.98 6.52
C ILE A 558 -6.05 -13.46 6.15
N PRO A 559 -7.23 -14.10 6.26
CA PRO A 559 -7.43 -15.46 5.78
C PRO A 559 -7.66 -15.48 4.26
N TRP A 560 -7.25 -16.55 3.59
CA TRP A 560 -7.69 -16.86 2.24
C TRP A 560 -7.75 -18.34 1.99
N CYS A 561 -8.44 -18.73 0.92
CA CYS A 561 -8.59 -20.10 0.50
C CYS A 561 -8.55 -20.18 -1.02
N THR A 562 -7.79 -21.12 -1.54
CA THR A 562 -7.89 -21.58 -2.92
C THR A 562 -8.76 -22.85 -2.91
N PHE A 563 -9.87 -22.81 -3.63
CA PHE A 563 -10.91 -23.85 -3.59
C PHE A 563 -10.62 -25.00 -4.55
N THR A 564 -9.38 -25.47 -4.53
CA THR A 564 -8.96 -26.73 -5.16
C THR A 564 -9.39 -27.90 -4.28
N ASP A 565 -9.07 -29.12 -4.67
CA ASP A 565 -9.28 -30.34 -3.88
C ASP A 565 -7.96 -31.13 -3.88
N PRO A 566 -7.22 -31.13 -2.77
CA PRO A 566 -7.56 -30.51 -1.47
C PRO A 566 -7.60 -28.98 -1.52
N GLU A 567 -8.41 -28.38 -0.62
CA GLU A 567 -8.46 -26.94 -0.45
C GLU A 567 -7.18 -26.43 0.21
N VAL A 568 -6.65 -25.31 -0.27
CA VAL A 568 -5.49 -24.63 0.33
C VAL A 568 -5.97 -23.40 1.07
N ALA A 569 -5.97 -23.48 2.39
CA ALA A 569 -6.41 -22.40 3.26
C ALA A 569 -5.26 -21.89 4.13
N ARG A 570 -5.18 -20.57 4.28
CA ARG A 570 -4.12 -19.92 5.05
C ARG A 570 -4.66 -18.74 5.86
N VAL A 571 -4.07 -18.52 7.04
CA VAL A 571 -4.34 -17.38 7.91
C VAL A 571 -3.00 -16.83 8.41
N GLY A 572 -2.74 -15.55 8.16
CA GLY A 572 -1.48 -14.91 8.56
C GLY A 572 -0.30 -15.23 7.65
N ILE A 573 0.91 -15.15 8.20
CA ILE A 573 2.16 -15.36 7.47
C ILE A 573 2.50 -16.85 7.35
N ASN A 574 3.19 -17.23 6.27
CA ASN A 574 3.80 -18.53 6.11
C ASN A 574 5.34 -18.46 6.29
N GLU A 575 6.05 -19.57 6.16
CA GLU A 575 7.50 -19.62 6.31
C GLU A 575 8.22 -18.68 5.35
N LYS A 576 7.83 -18.72 4.08
CA LYS A 576 8.39 -17.87 3.03
C LYS A 576 8.32 -16.38 3.38
N GLU A 577 7.14 -15.90 3.80
CA GLU A 577 6.97 -14.51 4.23
C GLU A 577 7.70 -14.20 5.55
N ALA A 578 7.78 -15.16 6.47
CA ALA A 578 8.52 -15.00 7.72
C ALA A 578 10.02 -14.83 7.45
N GLN A 579 10.57 -15.64 6.54
CA GLN A 579 11.97 -15.55 6.10
C GLN A 579 12.25 -14.22 5.39
N GLU A 580 11.41 -13.81 4.44
CA GLU A 580 11.54 -12.53 3.74
C GLU A 580 11.50 -11.31 4.68
N LYS A 581 10.70 -11.40 5.74
CA LYS A 581 10.53 -10.32 6.74
C LYS A 581 11.49 -10.43 7.92
N ASN A 582 12.37 -11.47 7.94
CA ASN A 582 13.27 -11.78 9.06
C ASN A 582 12.53 -11.92 10.40
N ILE A 583 11.38 -12.59 10.41
CA ILE A 583 10.59 -12.89 11.60
C ILE A 583 11.05 -14.24 12.14
N SER A 584 11.44 -14.29 13.43
CA SER A 584 11.71 -15.55 14.13
C SER A 584 10.41 -16.33 14.30
N TYR A 585 10.43 -17.62 13.99
CA TYR A 585 9.27 -18.50 14.12
C TYR A 585 9.70 -19.91 14.55
N GLU A 586 8.77 -20.66 15.09
CA GLU A 586 8.85 -22.11 15.27
C GLU A 586 7.87 -22.76 14.27
N LEU A 587 8.35 -23.80 13.60
CA LEU A 587 7.53 -24.58 12.66
C LEU A 587 7.05 -25.85 13.35
N THR A 588 5.75 -26.11 13.24
CA THR A 588 5.15 -27.40 13.58
C THR A 588 4.34 -27.88 12.40
N GLU A 589 4.65 -29.07 11.93
CA GLU A 589 3.95 -29.74 10.84
C GLU A 589 3.08 -30.85 11.39
N PHE A 590 1.89 -31.00 10.81
CA PHE A 590 0.96 -32.06 11.14
C PHE A 590 0.38 -32.64 9.84
N ALA A 591 0.62 -33.92 9.62
CA ALA A 591 0.18 -34.56 8.37
C ALA A 591 -1.35 -34.73 8.35
N MET A 592 -1.94 -34.59 7.15
CA MET A 592 -3.39 -34.72 6.96
C MET A 592 -3.90 -36.11 7.30
N ASP A 593 -3.11 -37.16 7.04
CA ASP A 593 -3.42 -38.56 7.34
C ASP A 593 -3.35 -38.89 8.85
N GLU A 594 -2.86 -37.99 9.67
CA GLU A 594 -2.95 -38.07 11.14
C GLU A 594 -4.22 -37.42 11.71
N SER A 595 -5.03 -36.80 10.88
CA SER A 595 -6.28 -36.16 11.28
C SER A 595 -7.49 -37.05 11.02
N ASP A 596 -8.20 -37.46 12.07
CA ASP A 596 -9.43 -38.26 11.97
C ASP A 596 -10.43 -37.69 10.96
N ARG A 597 -10.58 -36.36 10.93
CA ARG A 597 -11.48 -35.69 9.99
C ARG A 597 -11.02 -35.81 8.55
N ALA A 598 -9.74 -35.72 8.28
CA ALA A 598 -9.19 -35.86 6.92
C ALA A 598 -9.28 -37.30 6.42
N LEU A 599 -9.13 -38.30 7.32
CA LEU A 599 -9.29 -39.70 6.99
C LEU A 599 -10.72 -40.11 6.60
N THR A 600 -11.72 -39.32 7.01
CA THR A 600 -13.14 -39.58 6.69
C THR A 600 -13.59 -38.90 5.38
N ASP A 601 -12.79 -38.08 4.78
CA ASP A 601 -13.05 -37.38 3.51
C ASP A 601 -12.31 -38.01 2.35
#